data_2be4051aad9077cd17e417f78d9b6384
#
_entry.id   2be4051aad9077cd17e417f78d9b6384
#
_cell.length_a   1.000
_cell.length_b   1.000
_cell.length_c   1.000
_cell.angle_alpha   90.00
_cell.angle_beta   90.00
_cell.angle_gamma   90.00
#
_symmetry.space_group_name_H-M   'P 1'
#
loop_
_entity.id
_entity.type
_entity.pdbx_description
1 polymer ?
#
loop_
_entity_poly.entity_id
_entity_poly.type
_entity_poly.pdbx_seq_one_letter_code
_entity_poly.pdbx_strand_id
1 'polypeptide(L)'
;MDINELSPSEVFSYFQEICAIPHGSGNTGMIADYCLDFAKLHGLKARKDTSDNVVIFKAGSSGYEDCEPVILQGHLDMVCEKEPGCDIDMSVQSIKACTDGKMVWADGTTLGADDGIAVAFILAVLASDTIAHPPIQAVLTSDEEIGMLGARDLDTSDLTAKRLINIDSESEGILYVSLSLIH
;
A
#
# COMPACT_ATOMS: atom_id res chain seq x y z
N MET A 1 10.17 -22.20 -2.35
CA MET A 1 10.11 -21.15 -3.38
C MET A 1 10.16 -19.82 -2.65
N ASP A 2 10.94 -18.87 -3.14
CA ASP A 2 11.00 -17.54 -2.60
C ASP A 2 9.82 -16.71 -3.16
N ILE A 3 9.21 -15.86 -2.35
CA ILE A 3 8.13 -14.98 -2.78
C ILE A 3 8.57 -14.05 -3.93
N ASN A 4 9.85 -13.67 -3.95
CA ASN A 4 10.46 -12.86 -5.02
C ASN A 4 10.54 -13.57 -6.38
N GLU A 5 10.31 -14.89 -6.43
CA GLU A 5 10.24 -15.66 -7.68
C GLU A 5 8.85 -15.61 -8.33
N LEU A 6 7.87 -15.00 -7.63
CA LEU A 6 6.51 -14.81 -8.17
C LEU A 6 6.49 -13.63 -9.15
N SER A 7 5.46 -13.59 -9.99
CA SER A 7 5.28 -12.54 -11.00
C SER A 7 3.98 -11.75 -10.71
N PRO A 8 4.02 -10.41 -10.79
CA PRO A 8 5.15 -9.54 -11.16
C PRO A 8 6.20 -9.43 -10.04
N SER A 9 7.47 -9.65 -10.37
CA SER A 9 8.57 -9.74 -9.38
C SER A 9 8.73 -8.47 -8.55
N GLU A 10 8.57 -7.30 -9.17
CA GLU A 10 8.67 -6.01 -8.50
C GLU A 10 7.62 -5.84 -7.40
N VAL A 11 6.38 -6.28 -7.68
CA VAL A 11 5.29 -6.21 -6.70
C VAL A 11 5.58 -7.11 -5.51
N PHE A 12 5.98 -8.36 -5.77
CA PHE A 12 6.25 -9.31 -4.69
C PHE A 12 7.52 -8.96 -3.90
N SER A 13 8.50 -8.29 -4.52
CA SER A 13 9.66 -7.74 -3.82
C SER A 13 9.22 -6.67 -2.81
N TYR A 14 8.42 -5.68 -3.22
CA TYR A 14 7.88 -4.68 -2.29
C TYR A 14 6.98 -5.28 -1.23
N PHE A 15 6.15 -6.26 -1.60
CA PHE A 15 5.29 -6.93 -0.63
C PHE A 15 6.11 -7.67 0.44
N GLN A 16 7.21 -8.31 0.07
CA GLN A 16 8.12 -8.94 1.03
C GLN A 16 8.78 -7.90 1.96
N GLU A 17 9.17 -6.74 1.43
CA GLU A 17 9.71 -5.66 2.25
C GLU A 17 8.66 -5.13 3.24
N ILE A 18 7.40 -4.97 2.81
CA ILE A 18 6.27 -4.58 3.66
C ILE A 18 6.06 -5.61 4.79
N CYS A 19 6.03 -6.91 4.47
CA CYS A 19 5.89 -7.98 5.47
C CYS A 19 7.03 -7.99 6.50
N ALA A 20 8.20 -7.46 6.16
CA ALA A 20 9.33 -7.35 7.09
C ALA A 20 9.17 -6.22 8.13
N ILE A 21 8.20 -5.33 7.95
CA ILE A 21 7.94 -4.17 8.81
C ILE A 21 6.69 -4.45 9.65
N PRO A 22 6.75 -4.39 10.99
CA PRO A 22 5.55 -4.40 11.82
C PRO A 22 4.66 -3.18 11.52
N HIS A 23 3.41 -3.43 11.08
CA HIS A 23 2.49 -2.37 10.64
C HIS A 23 1.02 -2.65 10.99
N GLY A 24 0.77 -3.25 12.15
CA GLY A 24 -0.60 -3.39 12.65
C GLY A 24 -1.27 -2.04 12.87
N SER A 25 -2.62 -2.00 12.87
CA SER A 25 -3.39 -0.80 13.17
C SER A 25 -2.95 -0.16 14.48
N GLY A 26 -2.76 1.15 14.50
CA GLY A 26 -2.17 1.91 15.61
C GLY A 26 -0.63 1.82 15.70
N ASN A 27 0.05 1.14 14.77
CA ASN A 27 1.51 0.98 14.74
C ASN A 27 2.06 1.21 13.32
N THR A 28 1.60 2.25 12.64
CA THR A 28 1.88 2.53 11.22
C THR A 28 3.12 3.39 10.97
N GLY A 29 3.74 3.92 12.02
CA GLY A 29 4.85 4.87 11.88
C GLY A 29 6.03 4.32 11.07
N MET A 30 6.43 3.05 11.29
CA MET A 30 7.57 2.45 10.57
C MET A 30 7.29 2.21 9.09
N ILE A 31 6.09 1.76 8.74
CA ILE A 31 5.72 1.55 7.33
C ILE A 31 5.55 2.88 6.59
N ALA A 32 5.03 3.91 7.28
CA ALA A 32 4.96 5.26 6.73
C ALA A 32 6.35 5.86 6.47
N ASP A 33 7.29 5.66 7.39
CA ASP A 33 8.69 6.10 7.21
C ASP A 33 9.37 5.33 6.07
N TYR A 34 9.12 4.02 5.93
CA TYR A 34 9.58 3.24 4.78
C TYR A 34 9.08 3.81 3.45
N CYS A 35 7.81 4.20 3.35
CA CYS A 35 7.25 4.82 2.14
C CYS A 35 7.88 6.19 1.84
N LEU A 36 8.24 6.98 2.87
CA LEU A 36 9.00 8.23 2.68
C LEU A 36 10.42 7.97 2.19
N ASP A 37 11.12 7.00 2.76
CA ASP A 37 12.47 6.64 2.33
C ASP A 37 12.47 6.06 0.91
N PHE A 38 11.45 5.26 0.55
CA PHE A 38 11.21 4.83 -0.81
C PHE A 38 11.08 6.01 -1.76
N ALA A 39 10.21 6.98 -1.45
CA ALA A 39 10.02 8.16 -2.29
C ALA A 39 11.33 8.95 -2.46
N LYS A 40 12.09 9.13 -1.40
CA LYS A 40 13.40 9.79 -1.43
C LYS A 40 14.41 9.04 -2.31
N LEU A 41 14.45 7.70 -2.21
CA LEU A 41 15.32 6.84 -3.02
C LEU A 41 15.04 7.01 -4.52
N HIS A 42 13.76 7.12 -4.88
CA HIS A 42 13.30 7.30 -6.26
C HIS A 42 13.21 8.77 -6.71
N GLY A 43 13.66 9.74 -5.90
CA GLY A 43 13.63 11.16 -6.23
C GLY A 43 12.21 11.73 -6.37
N LEU A 44 11.23 11.11 -5.72
CA LEU A 44 9.84 11.53 -5.73
C LEU A 44 9.55 12.53 -4.60
N LYS A 45 8.64 13.49 -4.85
CA LYS A 45 8.13 14.35 -3.79
C LYS A 45 7.16 13.54 -2.92
N ALA A 46 7.33 13.62 -1.60
CA ALA A 46 6.43 12.98 -0.65
C ALA A 46 6.25 13.81 0.61
N ARG A 47 5.17 13.54 1.32
CA ARG A 47 4.90 14.05 2.68
C ARG A 47 4.24 12.98 3.54
N LYS A 48 4.45 13.08 4.83
CA LYS A 48 3.74 12.32 5.88
C LYS A 48 3.03 13.31 6.81
N ASP A 49 1.81 13.03 7.17
CA ASP A 49 1.08 13.81 8.17
C ASP A 49 1.23 13.24 9.59
N THR A 50 0.54 13.86 10.56
CA THR A 50 0.62 13.47 11.97
C THR A 50 -0.12 12.17 12.30
N SER A 51 -0.94 11.68 11.38
CA SER A 51 -1.66 10.40 11.48
C SER A 51 -0.98 9.30 10.69
N ASP A 52 0.29 9.47 10.29
CA ASP A 52 1.09 8.54 9.49
C ASP A 52 0.55 8.27 8.08
N ASN A 53 -0.38 9.08 7.57
CA ASN A 53 -0.71 9.02 6.14
C ASN A 53 0.47 9.52 5.31
N VAL A 54 0.72 8.86 4.17
CA VAL A 54 1.78 9.25 3.24
C VAL A 54 1.18 9.59 1.88
N VAL A 55 1.58 10.74 1.34
CA VAL A 55 1.25 11.12 -0.04
C VAL A 55 2.53 11.24 -0.86
N ILE A 56 2.57 10.54 -2.00
CA ILE A 56 3.72 10.53 -2.91
C ILE A 56 3.28 11.04 -4.28
N PHE A 57 4.06 11.92 -4.89
CA PHE A 57 3.77 12.53 -6.18
C PHE A 57 4.77 12.08 -7.24
N LYS A 58 4.27 11.57 -8.37
CA LYS A 58 5.07 11.25 -9.55
C LYS A 58 4.55 12.02 -10.74
N ALA A 59 5.44 12.69 -11.48
CA ALA A 59 5.10 13.38 -12.73
C ALA A 59 4.64 12.36 -13.78
N GLY A 60 3.82 12.80 -14.74
CA GLY A 60 3.44 11.97 -15.87
C GLY A 60 4.64 11.49 -16.68
N SER A 61 4.57 10.27 -17.18
CA SER A 61 5.58 9.75 -18.11
C SER A 61 5.54 10.51 -19.45
N SER A 62 6.60 10.32 -20.28
CA SER A 62 6.73 11.02 -21.56
C SER A 62 5.47 10.86 -22.42
N GLY A 63 4.88 12.00 -22.82
CA GLY A 63 3.63 12.08 -23.59
C GLY A 63 2.36 12.08 -22.75
N TYR A 64 2.46 11.99 -21.40
CA TYR A 64 1.34 12.01 -20.46
C TYR A 64 1.47 13.11 -19.41
N GLU A 65 2.45 14.00 -19.52
CA GLU A 65 2.79 15.02 -18.53
C GLU A 65 1.61 15.98 -18.25
N ASP A 66 0.86 16.32 -19.30
CA ASP A 66 -0.26 17.25 -19.25
C ASP A 66 -1.63 16.56 -19.05
N CYS A 67 -1.64 15.24 -18.83
CA CYS A 67 -2.87 14.52 -18.54
C CYS A 67 -3.40 14.86 -17.14
N GLU A 68 -4.73 14.72 -16.95
CA GLU A 68 -5.32 14.82 -15.61
C GLU A 68 -4.69 13.77 -14.68
N PRO A 69 -4.27 14.16 -13.46
CA PRO A 69 -3.67 13.24 -12.51
C PRO A 69 -4.67 12.18 -12.04
N VAL A 70 -4.14 11.08 -11.53
CA VAL A 70 -4.90 10.00 -10.90
C VAL A 70 -4.39 9.75 -9.48
N ILE A 71 -5.32 9.49 -8.53
CA ILE A 71 -4.97 8.97 -7.22
C ILE A 71 -4.91 7.45 -7.31
N LEU A 72 -3.83 6.86 -6.80
CA LEU A 72 -3.74 5.45 -6.44
C LEU A 72 -3.79 5.38 -4.92
N GLN A 73 -4.75 4.65 -4.36
CA GLN A 73 -4.98 4.61 -2.93
C GLN A 73 -4.95 3.17 -2.40
N GLY A 74 -4.32 2.99 -1.25
CA GLY A 74 -4.32 1.80 -0.42
C GLY A 74 -4.07 2.18 1.03
N HIS A 75 -4.26 1.23 1.98
CA HIS A 75 -3.94 1.48 3.39
C HIS A 75 -2.69 0.75 3.85
N LEU A 76 -2.02 1.35 4.85
CA LEU A 76 -0.73 0.91 5.36
C LEU A 76 -0.83 -0.12 6.48
N ASP A 77 -1.92 -0.09 7.23
CA ASP A 77 -2.11 -0.95 8.38
C ASP A 77 -2.70 -2.32 7.99
N MET A 78 -2.62 -3.26 8.91
CA MET A 78 -3.20 -4.58 8.79
C MET A 78 -3.79 -5.05 10.12
N VAL A 79 -4.76 -5.95 10.06
CA VAL A 79 -5.25 -6.71 11.21
C VAL A 79 -4.16 -7.67 11.68
N CYS A 80 -3.80 -7.60 12.96
CA CYS A 80 -2.80 -8.46 13.58
C CYS A 80 -3.46 -9.58 14.40
N GLU A 81 -3.69 -10.73 13.78
CA GLU A 81 -4.21 -11.93 14.41
C GLU A 81 -3.20 -13.09 14.30
N LYS A 82 -3.21 -13.98 15.26
CA LYS A 82 -2.32 -15.16 15.27
C LYS A 82 -3.00 -16.42 15.77
N GLU A 83 -2.53 -17.55 15.27
CA GLU A 83 -3.01 -18.87 15.69
C GLU A 83 -2.66 -19.18 17.16
N PRO A 84 -3.47 -19.98 17.85
CA PRO A 84 -3.13 -20.45 19.18
C PRO A 84 -1.78 -21.19 19.22
N GLY A 85 -0.88 -20.72 20.06
CA GLY A 85 0.48 -21.28 20.18
C GLY A 85 1.54 -20.63 19.30
N CYS A 86 1.17 -19.62 18.51
CA CYS A 86 2.15 -18.77 17.82
C CYS A 86 2.68 -17.71 18.80
N ASP A 87 3.99 -17.72 19.05
CA ASP A 87 4.66 -16.85 20.03
C ASP A 87 5.11 -15.50 19.44
N ILE A 88 4.87 -15.25 18.14
CA ILE A 88 5.30 -14.02 17.47
C ILE A 88 4.64 -12.79 18.12
N ASP A 89 5.43 -11.75 18.38
CA ASP A 89 4.93 -10.43 18.73
C ASP A 89 4.87 -9.54 17.48
N MET A 90 3.69 -9.48 16.87
CA MET A 90 3.48 -8.76 15.61
C MET A 90 3.63 -7.23 15.75
N SER A 91 3.74 -6.71 16.97
CA SER A 91 3.99 -5.27 17.18
C SER A 91 5.45 -4.87 16.93
N VAL A 92 6.37 -5.84 16.98
CA VAL A 92 7.83 -5.60 16.86
C VAL A 92 8.56 -6.61 15.96
N GLN A 93 7.89 -7.68 15.55
CA GLN A 93 8.48 -8.73 14.73
C GLN A 93 7.85 -8.78 13.34
N SER A 94 8.65 -9.06 12.35
CA SER A 94 8.23 -9.21 10.96
C SER A 94 7.38 -10.45 10.74
N ILE A 95 6.48 -10.38 9.75
CA ILE A 95 5.70 -11.52 9.27
C ILE A 95 6.55 -12.32 8.28
N LYS A 96 6.49 -13.64 8.39
CA LYS A 96 7.14 -14.52 7.45
C LYS A 96 6.17 -14.94 6.37
N ALA A 97 6.22 -14.27 5.22
CA ALA A 97 5.47 -14.67 4.04
C ALA A 97 6.05 -15.95 3.43
N CYS A 98 5.18 -16.89 3.08
CA CYS A 98 5.49 -18.19 2.49
C CYS A 98 4.72 -18.36 1.18
N THR A 99 5.22 -19.21 0.27
CA THR A 99 4.53 -19.52 -0.98
C THR A 99 4.82 -20.93 -1.46
N ASP A 100 3.85 -21.55 -2.16
CA ASP A 100 3.99 -22.78 -2.93
C ASP A 100 4.04 -22.51 -4.46
N GLY A 101 4.06 -21.22 -4.85
CA GLY A 101 4.02 -20.76 -6.23
C GLY A 101 2.61 -20.51 -6.77
N LYS A 102 1.56 -20.79 -5.98
CA LYS A 102 0.16 -20.52 -6.33
C LYS A 102 -0.53 -19.66 -5.28
N MET A 103 -0.21 -19.87 -4.04
CA MET A 103 -0.74 -19.14 -2.89
C MET A 103 0.40 -18.49 -2.13
N VAL A 104 0.08 -17.38 -1.46
CA VAL A 104 0.95 -16.73 -0.47
C VAL A 104 0.22 -16.71 0.86
N TRP A 105 0.90 -17.05 1.94
CA TRP A 105 0.36 -17.04 3.30
C TRP A 105 1.42 -16.64 4.32
N ALA A 106 1.01 -16.33 5.54
CA ALA A 106 1.92 -16.20 6.67
C ALA A 106 1.82 -17.45 7.58
N ASP A 107 2.93 -17.81 8.21
CA ASP A 107 3.00 -18.99 9.07
C ASP A 107 2.50 -18.63 10.49
N GLY A 108 1.28 -19.03 10.81
CA GLY A 108 0.64 -18.86 12.11
C GLY A 108 0.13 -17.43 12.41
N THR A 109 0.12 -16.52 11.42
CA THR A 109 -0.40 -15.16 11.58
C THR A 109 -1.23 -14.73 10.38
N THR A 110 -1.93 -13.59 10.50
CA THR A 110 -2.42 -12.84 9.34
C THR A 110 -1.27 -12.43 8.44
N LEU A 111 -1.51 -12.32 7.12
CA LEU A 111 -0.49 -12.01 6.12
C LEU A 111 -0.34 -10.49 5.88
N GLY A 112 -1.42 -9.72 6.06
CA GLY A 112 -1.45 -8.29 5.70
C GLY A 112 -1.47 -8.04 4.20
N ALA A 113 -2.00 -9.00 3.39
CA ALA A 113 -2.18 -8.76 1.96
C ALA A 113 -3.27 -7.73 1.68
N ASP A 114 -4.24 -7.65 2.53
CA ASP A 114 -5.17 -6.56 2.75
C ASP A 114 -4.50 -5.54 3.70
N ASP A 115 -4.08 -4.38 3.25
CA ASP A 115 -4.01 -3.89 1.86
C ASP A 115 -2.54 -3.76 1.39
N GLY A 116 -1.62 -4.50 2.03
CA GLY A 116 -0.18 -4.49 1.73
C GLY A 116 0.13 -4.82 0.26
N ILE A 117 -0.72 -5.62 -0.41
CA ILE A 117 -0.52 -5.91 -1.83
C ILE A 117 -0.82 -4.69 -2.70
N ALA A 118 -1.83 -3.89 -2.37
CA ALA A 118 -2.11 -2.64 -3.07
C ALA A 118 -0.97 -1.63 -2.87
N VAL A 119 -0.46 -1.50 -1.65
CA VAL A 119 0.72 -0.67 -1.38
C VAL A 119 1.90 -1.13 -2.24
N ALA A 120 2.17 -2.44 -2.31
CA ALA A 120 3.24 -2.99 -3.15
C ALA A 120 3.04 -2.70 -4.65
N PHE A 121 1.82 -2.80 -5.18
CA PHE A 121 1.49 -2.40 -6.54
C PHE A 121 1.75 -0.91 -6.78
N ILE A 122 1.32 -0.06 -5.86
CA ILE A 122 1.53 1.38 -5.94
C ILE A 122 3.03 1.70 -5.97
N LEU A 123 3.82 1.11 -5.08
CA LEU A 123 5.27 1.31 -5.04
C LEU A 123 5.93 0.82 -6.34
N ALA A 124 5.53 -0.34 -6.87
CA ALA A 124 6.06 -0.86 -8.14
C ALA A 124 5.77 0.08 -9.32
N VAL A 125 4.57 0.66 -9.41
CA VAL A 125 4.22 1.66 -10.43
C VAL A 125 5.02 2.95 -10.22
N LEU A 126 5.18 3.40 -8.97
CA LEU A 126 5.98 4.59 -8.66
C LEU A 126 7.47 4.40 -8.97
N ALA A 127 8.03 3.21 -8.79
CA ALA A 127 9.42 2.90 -9.11
C ALA A 127 9.68 2.71 -10.61
N SER A 128 8.65 2.36 -11.38
CA SER A 128 8.82 1.99 -12.80
C SER A 128 9.13 3.20 -13.68
N ASP A 129 10.15 3.06 -14.53
CA ASP A 129 10.47 4.01 -15.60
C ASP A 129 9.87 3.61 -16.95
N THR A 130 9.20 2.46 -17.03
CA THR A 130 8.73 1.88 -18.30
C THR A 130 7.20 1.87 -18.45
N ILE A 131 6.47 1.95 -17.36
CA ILE A 131 5.00 2.01 -17.38
C ILE A 131 4.59 3.43 -17.80
N ALA A 132 3.78 3.53 -18.87
CA ALA A 132 3.17 4.79 -19.28
C ALA A 132 2.04 5.17 -18.31
N HIS A 133 2.07 6.39 -17.76
CA HIS A 133 1.09 6.83 -16.76
C HIS A 133 0.90 8.36 -16.78
N PRO A 134 -0.30 8.87 -16.44
CA PRO A 134 -0.51 10.30 -16.14
C PRO A 134 0.22 10.68 -14.84
N PRO A 135 0.25 11.95 -14.43
CA PRO A 135 0.70 12.31 -13.10
C PRO A 135 -0.02 11.48 -12.03
N ILE A 136 0.74 10.92 -11.08
CA ILE A 136 0.21 10.06 -10.01
C ILE A 136 0.30 10.79 -8.67
N GLN A 137 -0.76 10.70 -7.89
CA GLN A 137 -0.84 11.08 -6.49
C GLN A 137 -1.14 9.81 -5.69
N ALA A 138 -0.09 9.14 -5.19
CA ALA A 138 -0.28 7.97 -4.34
C ALA A 138 -0.69 8.41 -2.94
N VAL A 139 -1.80 7.90 -2.45
CA VAL A 139 -2.37 8.20 -1.13
C VAL A 139 -2.39 6.90 -0.33
N LEU A 140 -1.50 6.81 0.65
CA LEU A 140 -1.35 5.67 1.51
C LEU A 140 -1.87 6.05 2.90
N THR A 141 -3.03 5.52 3.28
CA THR A 141 -3.71 5.88 4.53
C THR A 141 -3.33 4.94 5.66
N SER A 142 -3.38 5.42 6.88
CA SER A 142 -3.19 4.65 8.10
C SER A 142 -4.53 4.27 8.73
N ASP A 143 -4.51 3.24 9.60
CA ASP A 143 -5.60 2.91 10.52
C ASP A 143 -6.98 2.77 9.83
N GLU A 144 -7.00 2.12 8.68
CA GLU A 144 -8.22 1.82 7.94
C GLU A 144 -9.06 0.81 8.73
N GLU A 145 -8.47 -0.28 9.18
CA GLU A 145 -9.06 -1.45 9.82
C GLU A 145 -9.73 -1.16 11.18
N ILE A 146 -9.42 -0.02 11.77
CA ILE A 146 -10.01 0.45 13.03
C ILE A 146 -10.93 1.66 12.83
N GLY A 147 -11.45 1.83 11.60
CA GLY A 147 -12.49 2.80 11.26
C GLY A 147 -12.03 3.97 10.40
N MET A 148 -11.12 3.75 9.47
CA MET A 148 -10.63 4.75 8.49
C MET A 148 -10.12 6.04 9.15
N LEU A 149 -9.42 5.91 10.28
CA LEU A 149 -9.02 7.07 11.10
C LEU A 149 -8.04 7.96 10.33
N GLY A 150 -7.06 7.37 9.65
CA GLY A 150 -6.10 8.12 8.84
C GLY A 150 -6.78 8.86 7.69
N ALA A 151 -7.68 8.19 6.96
CA ALA A 151 -8.39 8.81 5.85
C ALA A 151 -9.23 10.02 6.28
N ARG A 152 -9.83 9.97 7.49
CA ARG A 152 -10.59 11.09 8.07
C ARG A 152 -9.70 12.30 8.37
N ASP A 153 -8.46 12.05 8.80
CA ASP A 153 -7.54 13.11 9.25
C ASP A 153 -6.60 13.58 8.11
N LEU A 154 -6.68 12.97 6.93
CA LEU A 154 -5.83 13.26 5.78
C LEU A 154 -6.01 14.71 5.29
N ASP A 155 -4.90 15.45 5.19
CA ASP A 155 -4.88 16.72 4.47
C ASP A 155 -4.92 16.48 2.97
N THR A 156 -6.00 16.90 2.32
CA THR A 156 -6.22 16.76 0.88
C THR A 156 -5.94 18.05 0.10
N SER A 157 -5.42 19.09 0.75
CA SER A 157 -5.29 20.44 0.16
C SER A 157 -4.39 20.52 -1.08
N ASP A 158 -3.44 19.61 -1.23
CA ASP A 158 -2.52 19.51 -2.37
C ASP A 158 -2.91 18.42 -3.38
N LEU A 159 -4.00 17.68 -3.14
CA LEU A 159 -4.53 16.70 -4.08
C LEU A 159 -5.37 17.41 -5.16
N THR A 160 -5.04 17.17 -6.41
CA THR A 160 -5.69 17.80 -7.56
C THR A 160 -6.41 16.83 -8.48
N ALA A 161 -6.15 15.53 -8.31
CA ALA A 161 -6.76 14.48 -9.10
C ALA A 161 -8.28 14.37 -8.84
N LYS A 162 -9.03 14.08 -9.91
CA LYS A 162 -10.50 13.88 -9.86
C LYS A 162 -10.88 12.41 -10.02
N ARG A 163 -9.90 11.54 -10.22
CA ARG A 163 -10.09 10.10 -10.37
C ARG A 163 -9.27 9.41 -9.31
N LEU A 164 -9.87 8.42 -8.67
CA LEU A 164 -9.22 7.60 -7.65
C LEU A 164 -9.38 6.13 -8.05
N ILE A 165 -8.30 5.39 -7.95
CA ILE A 165 -8.26 3.94 -8.04
C ILE A 165 -7.90 3.43 -6.66
N ASN A 166 -8.86 2.81 -5.98
CA ASN A 166 -8.67 2.08 -4.76
C ASN A 166 -8.54 0.59 -5.12
N ILE A 167 -7.54 -0.09 -4.59
CA ILE A 167 -7.25 -1.50 -4.91
C ILE A 167 -7.78 -2.43 -3.81
N ASP A 168 -8.21 -1.87 -2.70
CA ASP A 168 -8.85 -2.53 -1.58
C ASP A 168 -10.27 -3.00 -1.99
N SER A 169 -10.36 -4.24 -2.51
CA SER A 169 -11.61 -4.80 -3.07
C SER A 169 -11.76 -6.27 -2.70
N GLU A 170 -12.94 -6.65 -2.20
CA GLU A 170 -13.24 -7.99 -1.69
C GLU A 170 -13.42 -9.06 -2.78
N SER A 171 -13.65 -8.69 -4.05
CA SER A 171 -14.08 -9.64 -5.07
C SER A 171 -13.19 -9.63 -6.30
N GLU A 172 -12.56 -10.77 -6.57
CA GLU A 172 -11.74 -10.97 -7.76
C GLU A 172 -12.54 -10.70 -9.07
N GLY A 173 -11.94 -9.91 -9.95
CA GLY A 173 -12.50 -9.60 -11.27
C GLY A 173 -13.67 -8.64 -11.27
N ILE A 174 -14.03 -8.05 -10.14
CA ILE A 174 -15.10 -7.04 -10.04
C ILE A 174 -14.47 -5.64 -9.93
N LEU A 175 -14.91 -4.74 -10.81
CA LEU A 175 -14.57 -3.32 -10.77
C LEU A 175 -15.77 -2.52 -10.26
N TYR A 176 -15.67 -1.92 -9.08
CA TYR A 176 -16.68 -1.02 -8.53
C TYR A 176 -16.47 0.39 -9.08
N VAL A 177 -17.47 0.94 -9.78
CA VAL A 177 -17.39 2.24 -10.46
C VAL A 177 -17.79 3.41 -9.55
N SER A 178 -18.51 3.14 -8.47
CA SER A 178 -18.80 4.10 -7.40
C SER A 178 -19.19 3.37 -6.14
N LEU A 179 -18.68 3.82 -5.01
CA LEU A 179 -19.19 3.42 -3.70
C LEU A 179 -20.32 4.40 -3.33
N SER A 180 -21.55 3.97 -3.54
CA SER A 180 -22.70 4.68 -2.97
C SER A 180 -22.90 4.15 -1.56
N LEU A 181 -22.46 4.90 -0.57
CA LEU A 181 -22.90 4.71 0.81
C LEU A 181 -24.38 5.16 0.85
N ILE A 182 -25.28 4.22 0.54
CA ILE A 182 -26.70 4.41 0.84
C ILE A 182 -26.86 4.02 2.33
N HIS A 183 -27.05 5.00 3.15
CA HIS A 183 -27.54 4.85 4.51
C HIS A 183 -29.06 4.77 4.53
#